data_885f530b613c47b1413ff29dc42e853c
#
_entry.id   885f530b613c47b1413ff29dc42e853c
#
_cell.length_a   1.000
_cell.length_b   1.000
_cell.length_c   1.000
_cell.angle_alpha   90.00
_cell.angle_beta   90.00
_cell.angle_gamma   90.00
#
_symmetry.space_group_name_H-M   'P 1'
#
loop_
_entity.id
_entity.type
_entity.pdbx_description
1 polymer ?
#
loop_
_entity_poly.entity_id
_entity_poly.type
_entity_poly.pdbx_seq_one_letter_code
_entity_poly.pdbx_strand_id
1 'polypeptide(L)'
;MARSSTGLSRRAFLAAGLGAATVPLLAGCSSNIGTTVAAGLFGTRLPTSTLVYWNLFGGGDGTRMQAMEAGYRDKYGPDSLQATTFAWGNPYYTKVTLATVGNKPPDVAVSHLTRAKPLWDGGLLEPITDDDLASVGLSASDFSTRPWNEQRTGGHNIAVPLDTHPLVMFYNDDVCSKAGLMDSTGTLKKLNNMDEFEAALAAISKVTKGPAMTIANVAGETATPWRVFWTFYNQHSSATPFLSDNGSKLTVNEDVYNDVTSRLQSWVKKGWVNSGLDYATAESYMFTGKSGLYLEGEWEITTAQSVKGLKFGIVPVPTLWDRAATQADSHTFVLPRKDRTPEQRKQAMLFIRSMLNQSLTWAKGGHIPAYQPVARSAAYKALKPQSDYASVASSAVYDDPAWYGGSGSTFENIVGAQLGLVQQLSLSPQDALQAIKSQLSVYLNTPSPL
;
A
#
# COMPACT_ATOMS: atom_id res chain seq x y z
N MET A 1 9.13 -61.32 -38.55
CA MET A 1 8.10 -60.29 -38.71
C MET A 1 8.56 -59.05 -37.96
N ALA A 2 9.15 -58.10 -38.69
CA ALA A 2 9.67 -56.84 -38.11
C ALA A 2 8.58 -55.77 -38.19
N ARG A 3 8.28 -55.11 -37.07
CA ARG A 3 7.43 -53.90 -37.01
C ARG A 3 8.34 -52.68 -37.06
N SER A 4 8.22 -51.90 -38.13
CA SER A 4 8.84 -50.58 -38.28
C SER A 4 8.05 -49.54 -37.50
N SER A 5 8.68 -48.82 -36.60
CA SER A 5 8.15 -47.63 -35.95
C SER A 5 8.63 -46.38 -36.70
N THR A 6 7.74 -45.71 -37.42
CA THR A 6 7.99 -44.41 -38.03
C THR A 6 7.81 -43.32 -36.98
N GLY A 7 8.91 -42.76 -36.49
CA GLY A 7 8.95 -41.61 -35.61
C GLY A 7 8.75 -40.34 -36.40
N LEU A 8 7.74 -39.55 -36.05
CA LEU A 8 7.50 -38.19 -36.58
C LEU A 8 8.59 -37.22 -36.12
N SER A 9 9.24 -36.54 -37.04
CA SER A 9 10.33 -35.59 -36.75
C SER A 9 9.78 -34.30 -36.12
N ARG A 10 10.57 -33.70 -35.24
CA ARG A 10 10.26 -32.44 -34.53
C ARG A 10 9.93 -31.27 -35.50
N ARG A 11 10.32 -31.33 -36.75
CA ARG A 11 10.00 -30.32 -37.78
C ARG A 11 8.57 -30.42 -38.32
N ALA A 12 7.94 -31.60 -38.25
CA ALA A 12 6.54 -31.79 -38.67
C ALA A 12 5.55 -31.24 -37.62
N PHE A 13 5.95 -31.12 -36.38
CA PHE A 13 5.09 -30.57 -35.29
C PHE A 13 4.95 -29.06 -35.33
N LEU A 14 5.95 -28.34 -35.87
CA LEU A 14 5.95 -26.88 -36.00
C LEU A 14 5.21 -26.35 -37.23
N ALA A 15 4.98 -27.21 -38.23
CA ALA A 15 4.27 -26.80 -39.46
C ALA A 15 2.75 -27.00 -39.39
N ALA A 16 2.22 -27.75 -38.44
CA ALA A 16 0.78 -28.04 -38.29
C ALA A 16 0.03 -27.06 -37.35
N GLY A 17 0.74 -26.10 -36.75
CA GLY A 17 0.17 -25.12 -35.78
C GLY A 17 -0.39 -23.82 -36.36
N LEU A 18 -0.42 -23.64 -37.67
CA LEU A 18 -0.80 -22.37 -38.32
C LEU A 18 -2.08 -22.47 -39.17
N GLY A 19 -3.03 -23.28 -38.76
CA GLY A 19 -4.29 -23.40 -39.47
C GLY A 19 -5.49 -23.54 -38.55
N ALA A 20 -6.32 -22.50 -38.53
CA ALA A 20 -7.71 -22.45 -38.06
C ALA A 20 -7.96 -22.64 -36.56
N ALA A 21 -7.83 -21.56 -35.80
CA ALA A 21 -8.60 -21.34 -34.57
C ALA A 21 -9.69 -20.27 -34.86
N THR A 22 -10.85 -20.72 -35.29
CA THR A 22 -12.07 -19.92 -35.21
C THR A 22 -12.48 -19.82 -33.77
N VAL A 23 -12.30 -18.63 -33.18
CA VAL A 23 -12.73 -18.30 -31.81
C VAL A 23 -14.24 -18.00 -31.85
N PRO A 24 -15.08 -18.69 -31.05
CA PRO A 24 -16.43 -18.22 -30.83
C PRO A 24 -16.41 -16.94 -30.00
N LEU A 25 -17.04 -15.89 -30.52
CA LEU A 25 -17.33 -14.64 -29.81
C LEU A 25 -18.28 -14.94 -28.65
N LEU A 26 -17.77 -15.06 -27.44
CA LEU A 26 -18.54 -14.92 -26.23
C LEU A 26 -18.63 -13.43 -25.92
N ALA A 27 -19.78 -12.83 -26.24
CA ALA A 27 -20.17 -11.52 -25.77
C ALA A 27 -20.43 -11.60 -24.25
N GLY A 28 -19.56 -11.00 -23.49
CA GLY A 28 -19.73 -10.89 -22.03
C GLY A 28 -18.59 -10.10 -21.41
N CYS A 29 -18.90 -8.89 -20.94
CA CYS A 29 -18.08 -7.97 -20.16
C CYS A 29 -16.84 -7.40 -20.87
N SER A 30 -17.00 -6.20 -21.40
CA SER A 30 -15.93 -5.35 -21.93
C SER A 30 -14.97 -4.92 -20.82
N SER A 31 -13.99 -5.76 -20.49
CA SER A 31 -12.81 -5.31 -19.77
C SER A 31 -11.75 -4.89 -20.79
N ASN A 32 -11.30 -3.65 -20.74
CA ASN A 32 -10.23 -3.09 -21.59
C ASN A 32 -8.85 -3.79 -21.42
N ILE A 33 -8.80 -4.87 -20.66
CA ILE A 33 -7.56 -5.63 -20.37
C ILE A 33 -7.01 -6.28 -21.64
N GLY A 34 -7.88 -6.76 -22.56
CA GLY A 34 -7.44 -7.46 -23.77
C GLY A 34 -6.71 -6.55 -24.77
N THR A 35 -7.17 -5.32 -24.93
CA THR A 35 -6.56 -4.35 -25.88
C THR A 35 -5.25 -3.78 -25.36
N THR A 36 -5.09 -3.61 -24.05
CA THR A 36 -3.89 -3.06 -23.41
C THR A 36 -2.72 -4.05 -23.46
N VAL A 37 -3.00 -5.34 -23.25
CA VAL A 37 -1.98 -6.41 -23.36
C VAL A 37 -1.55 -6.59 -24.82
N ALA A 38 -2.48 -6.52 -25.77
CA ALA A 38 -2.18 -6.61 -27.20
C ALA A 38 -1.30 -5.44 -27.68
N ALA A 39 -1.59 -4.20 -27.27
CA ALA A 39 -0.80 -3.03 -27.64
C ALA A 39 0.64 -3.11 -27.09
N GLY A 40 0.82 -3.63 -25.88
CA GLY A 40 2.15 -3.84 -25.28
C GLY A 40 2.96 -4.95 -25.96
N LEU A 41 2.31 -5.99 -26.49
CA LEU A 41 2.95 -7.13 -27.14
C LEU A 41 3.25 -6.89 -28.62
N PHE A 42 2.42 -6.13 -29.32
CA PHE A 42 2.51 -5.94 -30.78
C PHE A 42 3.05 -4.57 -31.20
N GLY A 43 3.45 -3.72 -30.25
CA GLY A 43 4.15 -2.47 -30.54
C GLY A 43 3.30 -1.46 -31.35
N THR A 44 1.98 -1.43 -31.16
CA THR A 44 1.13 -0.42 -31.78
C THR A 44 1.56 0.97 -31.31
N ARG A 45 1.91 1.83 -32.26
CA ARG A 45 2.32 3.21 -31.99
C ARG A 45 1.09 4.00 -31.54
N LEU A 46 1.06 4.39 -30.25
CA LEU A 46 -0.01 5.24 -29.73
C LEU A 46 0.06 6.64 -30.38
N PRO A 47 -1.09 7.33 -30.50
CA PRO A 47 -1.09 8.74 -30.85
C PRO A 47 -0.17 9.53 -29.91
N THR A 48 0.55 10.51 -30.44
CA THR A 48 1.50 11.33 -29.65
C THR A 48 0.83 12.15 -28.53
N SER A 49 -0.49 12.26 -28.57
CA SER A 49 -1.32 12.93 -27.57
C SER A 49 -1.83 12.02 -26.46
N THR A 50 -1.62 10.70 -26.55
CA THR A 50 -2.06 9.75 -25.50
C THR A 50 -1.04 9.69 -24.38
N LEU A 51 -1.48 10.01 -23.14
CA LEU A 51 -0.67 9.88 -21.95
C LEU A 51 -0.62 8.42 -21.51
N VAL A 52 0.56 7.89 -21.24
CA VAL A 52 0.78 6.55 -20.70
C VAL A 52 0.92 6.63 -19.18
N TYR A 53 0.04 5.95 -18.47
CA TYR A 53 0.00 5.93 -17.01
C TYR A 53 0.11 4.50 -16.47
N TRP A 54 0.98 4.30 -15.48
CA TRP A 54 1.15 3.02 -14.80
C TRP A 54 0.82 3.12 -13.32
N ASN A 55 0.05 2.14 -12.84
CA ASN A 55 -0.30 2.02 -11.43
C ASN A 55 -0.25 0.56 -10.96
N LEU A 56 -0.47 0.37 -9.64
CA LEU A 56 -0.37 -0.92 -8.95
C LEU A 56 -1.65 -1.25 -8.15
N PHE A 57 -2.75 -0.54 -8.40
CA PHE A 57 -3.95 -0.62 -7.60
C PHE A 57 -4.83 -1.80 -7.98
N GLY A 58 -5.09 -2.69 -7.02
CA GLY A 58 -6.05 -3.79 -7.12
C GLY A 58 -7.30 -3.55 -6.27
N GLY A 59 -8.24 -4.50 -6.29
CA GLY A 59 -9.40 -4.50 -5.41
C GLY A 59 -10.21 -3.19 -5.43
N GLY A 60 -10.53 -2.70 -4.24
CA GLY A 60 -11.27 -1.45 -4.03
C GLY A 60 -10.57 -0.23 -4.61
N ASP A 61 -9.26 -0.13 -4.41
CA ASP A 61 -8.42 0.95 -4.92
C ASP A 61 -8.35 0.95 -6.44
N GLY A 62 -8.25 -0.22 -7.05
CA GLY A 62 -8.30 -0.36 -8.51
C GLY A 62 -9.60 0.20 -9.08
N THR A 63 -10.72 -0.10 -8.45
CA THR A 63 -12.03 0.43 -8.85
C THR A 63 -12.10 1.96 -8.73
N ARG A 64 -11.54 2.54 -7.66
CA ARG A 64 -11.50 4.00 -7.46
C ARG A 64 -10.58 4.68 -8.46
N MET A 65 -9.40 4.12 -8.72
CA MET A 65 -8.48 4.67 -9.71
C MET A 65 -9.07 4.64 -11.12
N GLN A 66 -9.72 3.54 -11.51
CA GLN A 66 -10.40 3.45 -12.81
C GLN A 66 -11.51 4.51 -12.96
N ALA A 67 -12.25 4.82 -11.89
CA ALA A 67 -13.24 5.90 -11.91
C ALA A 67 -12.59 7.28 -12.13
N MET A 68 -11.43 7.53 -11.50
CA MET A 68 -10.67 8.78 -11.70
C MET A 68 -10.07 8.86 -13.11
N GLU A 69 -9.59 7.74 -13.65
CA GLU A 69 -9.11 7.63 -15.03
C GLU A 69 -10.23 7.88 -16.04
N ALA A 70 -11.43 7.36 -15.77
CA ALA A 70 -12.62 7.64 -16.60
C ALA A 70 -12.93 9.13 -16.61
N GLY A 71 -12.94 9.79 -15.44
CA GLY A 71 -13.14 11.24 -15.34
C GLY A 71 -12.08 12.07 -16.09
N TYR A 72 -10.85 11.56 -16.20
CA TYR A 72 -9.84 12.18 -17.08
C TYR A 72 -10.20 12.03 -18.55
N ARG A 73 -10.59 10.81 -19.00
CA ARG A 73 -10.98 10.54 -20.39
C ARG A 73 -12.25 11.30 -20.79
N ASP A 74 -13.21 11.46 -19.89
CA ASP A 74 -14.42 12.27 -20.14
C ASP A 74 -14.09 13.73 -20.45
N LYS A 75 -13.05 14.26 -19.79
CA LYS A 75 -12.62 15.65 -19.98
C LYS A 75 -11.74 15.87 -21.20
N TYR A 76 -10.82 14.93 -21.49
CA TYR A 76 -9.76 15.10 -22.49
C TYR A 76 -9.90 14.21 -23.71
N GLY A 77 -10.92 13.35 -23.76
CA GLY A 77 -11.20 12.42 -24.85
C GLY A 77 -10.83 10.96 -24.50
N PRO A 78 -11.52 9.98 -25.14
CA PRO A 78 -11.36 8.56 -24.82
C PRO A 78 -9.95 8.05 -25.05
N ASP A 79 -9.24 8.57 -26.04
CA ASP A 79 -7.88 8.17 -26.39
C ASP A 79 -6.80 8.97 -25.66
N SER A 80 -7.18 9.86 -24.73
CA SER A 80 -6.24 10.73 -24.02
C SER A 80 -5.36 10.00 -23.00
N LEU A 81 -5.76 8.79 -22.57
CA LEU A 81 -5.10 8.04 -21.49
C LEU A 81 -5.03 6.55 -21.80
N GLN A 82 -3.81 6.00 -21.79
CA GLN A 82 -3.53 4.58 -21.68
C GLN A 82 -3.06 4.26 -20.26
N ALA A 83 -3.94 3.68 -19.45
CA ALA A 83 -3.62 3.23 -18.11
C ALA A 83 -3.29 1.73 -18.10
N THR A 84 -2.29 1.33 -17.31
CA THR A 84 -1.92 -0.08 -17.10
C THR A 84 -1.70 -0.33 -15.62
N THR A 85 -2.38 -1.35 -15.10
CA THR A 85 -2.23 -1.81 -13.72
C THR A 85 -1.34 -3.04 -13.68
N PHE A 86 -0.37 -3.05 -12.76
CA PHE A 86 0.54 -4.17 -12.52
C PHE A 86 0.33 -4.74 -11.11
N ALA A 87 0.86 -5.95 -10.88
CA ALA A 87 0.85 -6.55 -9.55
C ALA A 87 1.64 -5.70 -8.55
N TRP A 88 1.08 -5.53 -7.35
CA TRP A 88 1.65 -4.75 -6.25
C TRP A 88 3.02 -5.28 -5.80
N GLY A 89 3.85 -4.40 -5.26
CA GLY A 89 5.14 -4.73 -4.68
C GLY A 89 6.28 -4.80 -5.70
N ASN A 90 7.30 -5.61 -5.44
CA ASN A 90 8.50 -5.72 -6.26
C ASN A 90 8.26 -5.93 -7.77
N PRO A 91 7.26 -6.72 -8.22
CA PRO A 91 7.00 -6.87 -9.66
C PRO A 91 6.73 -5.54 -10.38
N TYR A 92 5.94 -4.65 -9.76
CA TYR A 92 5.65 -3.33 -10.30
C TYR A 92 6.90 -2.46 -10.38
N TYR A 93 7.65 -2.34 -9.28
CA TYR A 93 8.84 -1.49 -9.21
C TYR A 93 9.97 -1.98 -10.13
N THR A 94 10.15 -3.30 -10.24
CA THR A 94 11.06 -3.89 -11.23
C THR A 94 10.66 -3.50 -12.65
N LYS A 95 9.35 -3.52 -12.96
CA LYS A 95 8.85 -3.14 -14.27
C LYS A 95 9.10 -1.66 -14.58
N VAL A 96 8.84 -0.76 -13.62
CA VAL A 96 9.12 0.68 -13.76
C VAL A 96 10.61 0.91 -13.97
N THR A 97 11.46 0.30 -13.15
CA THR A 97 12.93 0.39 -13.26
C THR A 97 13.44 -0.04 -14.63
N LEU A 98 13.07 -1.27 -15.05
CA LEU A 98 13.54 -1.82 -16.34
C LEU A 98 13.03 -1.02 -17.53
N ALA A 99 11.80 -0.52 -17.49
CA ALA A 99 11.26 0.32 -18.54
C ALA A 99 12.00 1.67 -18.64
N THR A 100 12.34 2.25 -17.48
CA THR A 100 13.07 3.52 -17.41
C THR A 100 14.49 3.36 -17.93
N VAL A 101 15.20 2.32 -17.48
CA VAL A 101 16.56 2.00 -17.98
C VAL A 101 16.53 1.71 -19.50
N GLY A 102 15.48 1.02 -19.96
CA GLY A 102 15.27 0.72 -21.39
C GLY A 102 14.73 1.90 -22.22
N ASN A 103 14.64 3.11 -21.65
CA ASN A 103 14.11 4.33 -22.27
C ASN A 103 12.69 4.19 -22.87
N LYS A 104 11.86 3.39 -22.21
CA LYS A 104 10.44 3.16 -22.56
C LYS A 104 9.51 3.23 -21.33
N PRO A 105 9.70 4.19 -20.41
CA PRO A 105 8.85 4.32 -19.25
C PRO A 105 7.49 4.95 -19.59
N PRO A 106 6.51 4.87 -18.68
CA PRO A 106 5.27 5.65 -18.78
C PRO A 106 5.54 7.16 -18.66
N ASP A 107 4.55 7.96 -18.99
CA ASP A 107 4.59 9.41 -18.78
C ASP A 107 4.46 9.78 -17.32
N VAL A 108 3.57 9.09 -16.62
CA VAL A 108 3.34 9.19 -15.17
C VAL A 108 3.24 7.78 -14.60
N ALA A 109 3.84 7.58 -13.45
CA ALA A 109 3.67 6.35 -12.67
C ALA A 109 3.21 6.68 -11.25
N VAL A 110 2.49 5.76 -10.61
CA VAL A 110 2.29 5.81 -9.16
C VAL A 110 3.52 5.22 -8.47
N SER A 111 3.88 5.78 -7.34
CA SER A 111 4.84 5.18 -6.42
C SER A 111 4.35 5.34 -4.99
N HIS A 112 4.59 4.35 -4.13
CA HIS A 112 4.64 4.63 -2.71
C HIS A 112 5.76 5.61 -2.45
N LEU A 113 5.57 6.53 -1.54
CA LEU A 113 6.56 7.56 -1.24
C LEU A 113 7.88 6.94 -0.75
N THR A 114 7.79 5.92 0.07
CA THR A 114 8.95 5.16 0.56
C THR A 114 9.71 4.42 -0.56
N ARG A 115 9.08 4.19 -1.73
CA ARG A 115 9.70 3.60 -2.93
C ARG A 115 10.17 4.66 -3.95
N ALA A 116 9.62 5.87 -3.89
CA ALA A 116 10.03 6.96 -4.79
C ALA A 116 11.48 7.39 -4.53
N LYS A 117 11.91 7.40 -3.27
CA LYS A 117 13.27 7.81 -2.89
C LYS A 117 14.37 6.91 -3.46
N PRO A 118 14.30 5.56 -3.34
CA PRO A 118 15.23 4.67 -4.04
C PRO A 118 15.24 4.85 -5.57
N LEU A 119 14.07 5.08 -6.18
CA LEU A 119 14.02 5.35 -7.63
C LEU A 119 14.72 6.66 -7.99
N TRP A 120 14.58 7.69 -7.15
CA TRP A 120 15.28 8.96 -7.32
C TRP A 120 16.79 8.81 -7.16
N ASP A 121 17.23 8.15 -6.11
CA ASP A 121 18.65 7.92 -5.82
C ASP A 121 19.33 7.12 -6.96
N GLY A 122 18.59 6.21 -7.59
CA GLY A 122 18.99 5.51 -8.79
C GLY A 122 18.91 6.33 -10.10
N GLY A 123 18.58 7.63 -10.03
CA GLY A 123 18.45 8.49 -11.18
C GLY A 123 17.33 8.08 -12.16
N LEU A 124 16.29 7.41 -11.68
CA LEU A 124 15.17 6.91 -12.49
C LEU A 124 13.98 7.86 -12.55
N LEU A 125 14.00 8.95 -11.78
CA LEU A 125 12.94 9.95 -11.77
C LEU A 125 13.44 11.31 -12.26
N GLU A 126 12.54 12.09 -12.81
CA GLU A 126 12.74 13.51 -13.07
C GLU A 126 12.21 14.33 -11.88
N PRO A 127 12.86 15.46 -11.53
CA PRO A 127 12.31 16.37 -10.53
C PRO A 127 11.02 17.03 -11.04
N ILE A 128 10.11 17.32 -10.14
CA ILE A 128 8.92 18.13 -10.42
C ILE A 128 9.22 19.54 -9.91
N THR A 129 9.35 20.49 -10.82
CA THR A 129 9.74 21.86 -10.49
C THR A 129 8.55 22.69 -9.97
N ASP A 130 8.83 23.81 -9.31
CA ASP A 130 7.78 24.74 -8.92
C ASP A 130 7.07 25.36 -10.15
N ASP A 131 7.78 25.53 -11.28
CA ASP A 131 7.19 25.96 -12.54
C ASP A 131 6.24 24.90 -13.13
N ASP A 132 6.56 23.61 -12.99
CA ASP A 132 5.65 22.52 -13.37
C ASP A 132 4.34 22.61 -12.57
N LEU A 133 4.45 22.75 -11.26
CA LEU A 133 3.29 22.89 -10.38
C LEU A 133 2.48 24.13 -10.74
N ALA A 134 3.14 25.29 -10.88
CA ALA A 134 2.51 26.54 -11.23
C ALA A 134 1.81 26.49 -12.60
N SER A 135 2.38 25.74 -13.57
CA SER A 135 1.81 25.58 -14.93
C SER A 135 0.40 24.98 -14.93
N VAL A 136 0.03 24.27 -13.85
CA VAL A 136 -1.30 23.65 -13.65
C VAL A 136 -2.04 24.22 -12.44
N GLY A 137 -1.59 25.36 -11.90
CA GLY A 137 -2.21 26.03 -10.76
C GLY A 137 -2.06 25.26 -9.45
N LEU A 138 -0.92 24.61 -9.24
CA LEU A 138 -0.53 23.97 -7.99
C LEU A 138 0.65 24.69 -7.36
N SER A 139 0.79 24.52 -6.06
CA SER A 139 1.93 24.96 -5.26
C SER A 139 2.15 24.03 -4.07
N ALA A 140 3.29 24.13 -3.41
CA ALA A 140 3.60 23.35 -2.20
C ALA A 140 2.53 23.53 -1.09
N SER A 141 1.93 24.71 -0.99
CA SER A 141 0.90 25.02 0.03
C SER A 141 -0.43 24.31 -0.19
N ASP A 142 -0.63 23.69 -1.36
CA ASP A 142 -1.83 22.91 -1.66
C ASP A 142 -1.79 21.49 -1.06
N PHE A 143 -0.68 21.10 -0.42
CA PHE A 143 -0.50 19.76 0.10
C PHE A 143 -0.36 19.71 1.62
N SER A 144 -0.71 18.55 2.19
CA SER A 144 -0.45 18.24 3.59
C SER A 144 1.05 18.25 3.87
N THR A 145 1.47 18.90 4.95
CA THR A 145 2.87 19.17 5.26
C THR A 145 3.71 17.89 5.34
N ARG A 146 3.18 16.83 5.98
CA ARG A 146 3.94 15.60 6.22
C ARG A 146 4.34 14.90 4.91
N PRO A 147 3.42 14.44 4.04
CA PRO A 147 3.79 13.77 2.79
C PRO A 147 4.52 14.72 1.82
N TRP A 148 4.21 16.03 1.86
CA TRP A 148 4.92 17.00 1.03
C TRP A 148 6.39 17.15 1.41
N ASN A 149 6.70 17.22 2.69
CA ASN A 149 8.09 17.33 3.15
C ASN A 149 8.86 16.03 2.91
N GLU A 150 8.21 14.89 3.12
CA GLU A 150 8.83 13.58 2.97
C GLU A 150 9.22 13.27 1.51
N GLN A 151 8.46 13.79 0.52
CA GLN A 151 8.80 13.60 -0.89
C GLN A 151 10.00 14.48 -1.34
N ARG A 152 10.49 15.40 -0.52
CA ARG A 152 11.61 16.27 -0.88
C ARG A 152 12.94 15.61 -0.59
N THR A 153 13.82 15.58 -1.58
CA THR A 153 15.14 14.96 -1.48
C THR A 153 16.17 15.85 -2.18
N GLY A 154 17.26 16.19 -1.47
CA GLY A 154 18.32 17.02 -2.05
C GLY A 154 17.86 18.39 -2.58
N GLY A 155 16.80 18.96 -2.02
CA GLY A 155 16.22 20.21 -2.47
C GLY A 155 15.24 20.08 -3.65
N HIS A 156 15.00 18.87 -4.15
CA HIS A 156 14.08 18.60 -5.27
C HIS A 156 12.75 18.02 -4.78
N ASN A 157 11.65 18.34 -5.50
CA ASN A 157 10.41 17.59 -5.37
C ASN A 157 10.50 16.39 -6.31
N ILE A 158 10.45 15.18 -5.76
CA ILE A 158 10.59 13.92 -6.53
C ILE A 158 9.25 13.29 -6.89
N ALA A 159 8.17 13.76 -6.26
CA ALA A 159 6.83 13.21 -6.41
C ALA A 159 5.75 14.25 -6.08
N VAL A 160 4.51 13.98 -6.47
CA VAL A 160 3.31 14.73 -6.01
C VAL A 160 2.44 13.80 -5.19
N PRO A 161 2.26 14.04 -3.88
CA PRO A 161 1.45 13.19 -3.01
C PRO A 161 -0.04 13.20 -3.39
N LEU A 162 -0.65 12.01 -3.47
CA LEU A 162 -2.09 11.84 -3.65
C LEU A 162 -2.81 11.73 -2.31
N ASP A 163 -2.22 10.98 -1.36
CA ASP A 163 -2.83 10.64 -0.09
C ASP A 163 -1.82 10.50 1.05
N THR A 164 -2.32 10.14 2.21
CA THR A 164 -1.65 9.38 3.25
C THR A 164 -2.53 8.17 3.53
N HIS A 165 -1.95 6.95 3.50
CA HIS A 165 -2.64 5.71 3.75
C HIS A 165 -2.04 4.98 4.97
N PRO A 166 -2.65 5.16 6.15
CA PRO A 166 -2.15 4.61 7.40
C PRO A 166 -2.73 3.24 7.72
N LEU A 167 -2.03 2.52 8.61
CA LEU A 167 -2.66 1.48 9.40
C LEU A 167 -3.73 2.10 10.29
N VAL A 168 -4.89 1.44 10.45
CA VAL A 168 -6.00 1.88 11.28
C VAL A 168 -6.58 0.70 12.07
N MET A 169 -7.48 0.97 13.01
CA MET A 169 -8.19 -0.06 13.74
C MET A 169 -9.67 -0.07 13.36
N PHE A 170 -10.07 -1.10 12.61
CA PHE A 170 -11.47 -1.42 12.36
C PHE A 170 -12.10 -2.04 13.62
N TYR A 171 -13.36 -1.76 13.87
CA TYR A 171 -14.11 -2.43 14.92
C TYR A 171 -15.50 -2.85 14.45
N ASN A 172 -15.96 -4.01 14.96
CA ASN A 172 -17.30 -4.53 14.71
C ASN A 172 -18.24 -4.00 15.81
N ASP A 173 -19.23 -3.19 15.41
CA ASP A 173 -20.15 -2.52 16.35
C ASP A 173 -20.88 -3.51 17.26
N ASP A 174 -21.41 -4.59 16.70
CA ASP A 174 -22.21 -5.55 17.45
C ASP A 174 -21.37 -6.30 18.49
N VAL A 175 -20.13 -6.64 18.16
CA VAL A 175 -19.19 -7.31 19.08
C VAL A 175 -18.72 -6.34 20.16
N CYS A 176 -18.29 -5.14 19.79
CA CYS A 176 -17.80 -4.13 20.71
C CYS A 176 -18.92 -3.63 21.65
N SER A 177 -20.15 -3.54 21.16
CA SER A 177 -21.33 -3.21 21.98
C SER A 177 -21.59 -4.29 23.05
N LYS A 178 -21.58 -5.57 22.66
CA LYS A 178 -21.73 -6.70 23.62
C LYS A 178 -20.59 -6.75 24.62
N ALA A 179 -19.39 -6.29 24.25
CA ALA A 179 -18.24 -6.17 25.14
C ALA A 179 -18.31 -4.93 26.08
N GLY A 180 -19.30 -4.06 25.93
CA GLY A 180 -19.45 -2.84 26.74
C GLY A 180 -18.46 -1.73 26.38
N LEU A 181 -17.94 -1.74 25.16
CA LEU A 181 -16.88 -0.85 24.68
C LEU A 181 -17.38 0.34 23.85
N MET A 182 -18.70 0.49 23.66
CA MET A 182 -19.25 1.65 22.95
C MET A 182 -19.52 2.79 23.91
N ASP A 183 -19.30 4.01 23.46
CA ASP A 183 -19.66 5.23 24.19
C ASP A 183 -21.14 5.62 23.96
N SER A 184 -21.56 6.74 24.53
CA SER A 184 -22.94 7.24 24.40
C SER A 184 -23.30 7.72 22.99
N THR A 185 -22.33 7.91 22.10
CA THR A 185 -22.53 8.29 20.69
C THR A 185 -22.61 7.09 19.76
N GLY A 186 -22.39 5.87 20.29
CA GLY A 186 -22.34 4.64 19.50
C GLY A 186 -20.99 4.45 18.78
N THR A 187 -19.95 5.09 19.25
CA THR A 187 -18.58 4.93 18.75
C THR A 187 -17.73 4.12 19.74
N LEU A 188 -16.71 3.43 19.27
CA LEU A 188 -15.78 2.73 20.15
C LEU A 188 -15.15 3.73 21.13
N LYS A 189 -15.20 3.41 22.42
CA LYS A 189 -14.57 4.21 23.48
C LYS A 189 -13.10 4.42 23.16
N LYS A 190 -12.59 5.61 23.42
CA LYS A 190 -11.17 5.88 23.27
C LYS A 190 -10.38 5.01 24.25
N LEU A 191 -9.41 4.28 23.73
CA LEU A 191 -8.47 3.48 24.50
C LEU A 191 -7.16 4.28 24.60
N ASN A 192 -6.79 4.72 25.81
CA ASN A 192 -5.76 5.75 25.98
C ASN A 192 -4.40 5.20 26.42
N ASN A 193 -4.34 3.93 26.77
CA ASN A 193 -3.13 3.28 27.28
C ASN A 193 -3.21 1.76 27.14
N MET A 194 -2.12 1.08 27.47
CA MET A 194 -1.96 -0.35 27.38
C MET A 194 -3.00 -1.12 28.21
N ASP A 195 -3.24 -0.68 29.45
CA ASP A 195 -4.16 -1.39 30.37
C ASP A 195 -5.60 -1.35 29.86
N GLU A 196 -6.05 -0.19 29.37
CA GLU A 196 -7.38 -0.05 28.77
C GLU A 196 -7.51 -0.89 27.50
N PHE A 197 -6.47 -0.93 26.67
CA PHE A 197 -6.45 -1.73 25.46
C PHE A 197 -6.49 -3.23 25.76
N GLU A 198 -5.65 -3.72 26.67
CA GLU A 198 -5.66 -5.13 27.09
C GLU A 198 -6.98 -5.52 27.77
N ALA A 199 -7.58 -4.64 28.57
CA ALA A 199 -8.90 -4.85 29.13
C ALA A 199 -9.98 -4.97 28.04
N ALA A 200 -9.90 -4.15 27.00
CA ALA A 200 -10.80 -4.26 25.84
C ALA A 200 -10.61 -5.57 25.07
N LEU A 201 -9.36 -5.99 24.81
CA LEU A 201 -9.07 -7.29 24.19
C LEU A 201 -9.66 -8.45 25.02
N ALA A 202 -9.48 -8.42 26.35
CA ALA A 202 -10.03 -9.46 27.23
C ALA A 202 -11.57 -9.46 27.21
N ALA A 203 -12.23 -8.30 27.18
CA ALA A 203 -13.68 -8.18 27.12
C ALA A 203 -14.24 -8.71 25.78
N ILE A 204 -13.62 -8.34 24.65
CA ILE A 204 -14.01 -8.83 23.33
C ILE A 204 -13.82 -10.34 23.22
N SER A 205 -12.69 -10.89 23.69
CA SER A 205 -12.40 -12.34 23.64
C SER A 205 -13.45 -13.16 24.41
N LYS A 206 -14.01 -12.62 25.49
CA LYS A 206 -15.15 -13.28 26.22
C LYS A 206 -16.40 -13.31 25.34
N VAL A 207 -16.67 -12.31 24.54
CA VAL A 207 -17.83 -12.23 23.63
C VAL A 207 -17.64 -13.17 22.43
N THR A 208 -16.48 -13.10 21.77
CA THR A 208 -16.19 -13.89 20.56
C THR A 208 -15.89 -15.36 20.85
N LYS A 209 -15.47 -15.68 22.09
CA LYS A 209 -14.91 -16.98 22.50
C LYS A 209 -13.71 -17.40 21.62
N GLY A 210 -12.97 -16.41 21.14
CA GLY A 210 -11.84 -16.52 20.23
C GLY A 210 -11.01 -15.23 20.25
N PRO A 211 -10.31 -14.90 19.18
CA PRO A 211 -9.49 -13.71 19.13
C PRO A 211 -10.36 -12.45 19.28
N ALA A 212 -9.87 -11.51 20.06
CA ALA A 212 -10.44 -10.18 20.18
C ALA A 212 -10.09 -9.31 18.97
N MET A 213 -8.85 -9.42 18.53
CA MET A 213 -8.29 -8.68 17.41
C MET A 213 -7.65 -9.65 16.41
N THR A 214 -7.81 -9.37 15.13
CA THR A 214 -7.15 -10.11 14.06
C THR A 214 -6.14 -9.26 13.32
N ILE A 215 -5.10 -9.94 12.85
CA ILE A 215 -4.05 -9.43 11.95
C ILE A 215 -3.68 -10.54 10.97
N ALA A 216 -3.32 -10.20 9.75
CA ALA A 216 -2.77 -11.16 8.81
C ALA A 216 -1.31 -11.49 9.20
N ASN A 217 -1.04 -12.74 9.60
CA ASN A 217 0.27 -13.12 10.14
C ASN A 217 0.69 -14.57 9.83
N VAL A 218 0.04 -15.23 8.86
CA VAL A 218 0.47 -16.55 8.38
C VAL A 218 1.74 -16.42 7.53
N ALA A 219 2.43 -17.51 7.31
CA ALA A 219 3.60 -17.55 6.42
C ALA A 219 3.27 -16.98 5.04
N GLY A 220 4.06 -15.99 4.60
CA GLY A 220 3.83 -15.22 3.36
C GLY A 220 3.15 -13.87 3.54
N GLU A 221 2.45 -13.66 4.66
CA GLU A 221 1.93 -12.34 5.04
C GLU A 221 3.04 -11.57 5.76
N THR A 222 3.69 -10.66 5.05
CA THR A 222 4.86 -9.94 5.56
C THR A 222 4.58 -8.48 5.86
N ALA A 223 3.70 -7.85 5.08
CA ALA A 223 3.41 -6.44 5.20
C ALA A 223 2.68 -6.11 6.52
N THR A 224 1.61 -6.82 6.87
CA THR A 224 0.85 -6.55 8.09
C THR A 224 1.68 -6.76 9.37
N PRO A 225 2.48 -7.85 9.54
CA PRO A 225 3.36 -7.98 10.70
C PRO A 225 4.37 -6.84 10.84
N TRP A 226 4.93 -6.36 9.73
CA TRP A 226 5.82 -5.20 9.73
C TRP A 226 5.09 -3.93 10.13
N ARG A 227 3.96 -3.61 9.52
CA ARG A 227 3.19 -2.38 9.78
C ARG A 227 2.69 -2.28 11.21
N VAL A 228 2.20 -3.40 11.76
CA VAL A 228 1.78 -3.48 13.17
C VAL A 228 2.96 -3.25 14.10
N PHE A 229 4.07 -3.95 13.88
CA PHE A 229 5.30 -3.75 14.66
C PHE A 229 5.80 -2.31 14.56
N TRP A 230 5.95 -1.75 13.34
CA TRP A 230 6.48 -0.42 13.11
C TRP A 230 5.61 0.67 13.73
N THR A 231 4.29 0.49 13.74
CA THR A 231 3.37 1.35 14.46
C THR A 231 3.69 1.40 15.95
N PHE A 232 3.73 0.27 16.61
CA PHE A 232 3.95 0.22 18.05
C PHE A 232 5.39 0.54 18.46
N TYR A 233 6.37 0.13 17.67
CA TYR A 233 7.77 0.49 17.87
C TYR A 233 7.96 2.01 17.90
N ASN A 234 7.36 2.72 16.96
CA ASN A 234 7.47 4.19 16.88
C ASN A 234 6.63 4.93 17.93
N GLN A 235 5.77 4.26 18.67
CA GLN A 235 5.09 4.86 19.82
C GLN A 235 6.02 5.03 21.03
N HIS A 236 7.18 4.34 21.08
CA HIS A 236 8.18 4.57 22.10
C HIS A 236 8.97 5.86 21.83
N SER A 237 9.21 6.64 22.88
CA SER A 237 10.04 7.84 22.81
C SER A 237 11.54 7.52 22.52
N SER A 238 11.99 6.33 22.90
CA SER A 238 13.33 5.82 22.65
C SER A 238 13.50 5.03 21.35
N ALA A 239 12.46 4.96 20.50
CA ALA A 239 12.57 4.34 19.18
C ALA A 239 13.58 5.09 18.32
N THR A 240 14.48 4.33 17.71
CA THR A 240 15.44 4.81 16.70
C THR A 240 14.99 4.38 15.31
N PRO A 241 15.50 4.97 14.22
CA PRO A 241 15.34 4.38 12.89
C PRO A 241 15.73 2.90 12.90
N PHE A 242 15.01 2.07 12.17
CA PHE A 242 15.39 0.67 11.99
C PHE A 242 16.64 0.55 11.12
N LEU A 243 16.67 1.37 10.08
CA LEU A 243 17.81 1.54 9.17
C LEU A 243 18.29 3.00 9.18
N SER A 244 19.59 3.20 9.00
CA SER A 244 20.19 4.52 8.77
C SER A 244 21.18 4.49 7.61
N ASP A 245 21.72 5.67 7.26
CA ASP A 245 22.69 5.85 6.20
C ASP A 245 22.25 5.21 4.87
N ASN A 246 21.01 5.50 4.48
CA ASN A 246 20.35 4.97 3.28
C ASN A 246 20.37 3.43 3.20
N GLY A 247 20.14 2.79 4.35
CA GLY A 247 20.04 1.34 4.47
C GLY A 247 21.37 0.60 4.64
N SER A 248 22.48 1.30 4.83
CA SER A 248 23.78 0.63 5.05
C SER A 248 24.04 0.26 6.51
N LYS A 249 23.21 0.73 7.44
CA LYS A 249 23.34 0.41 8.87
C LYS A 249 22.00 0.00 9.47
N LEU A 250 22.04 -1.04 10.29
CA LEU A 250 20.92 -1.45 11.14
C LEU A 250 21.07 -0.71 12.49
N THR A 251 20.08 0.11 12.84
CA THR A 251 20.11 1.00 14.01
C THR A 251 18.93 0.82 14.94
N VAL A 252 18.15 -0.24 14.75
CA VAL A 252 16.99 -0.58 15.58
C VAL A 252 17.35 -0.62 17.06
N ASN A 253 16.56 0.04 17.91
CA ASN A 253 16.70 -0.09 19.36
C ASN A 253 16.18 -1.46 19.79
N GLU A 254 17.09 -2.34 20.22
CA GLU A 254 16.80 -3.73 20.53
C GLU A 254 15.90 -3.89 21.77
N ASP A 255 16.00 -2.99 22.74
CA ASP A 255 15.14 -3.02 23.93
C ASP A 255 13.68 -2.71 23.55
N VAL A 256 13.47 -1.68 22.72
CA VAL A 256 12.15 -1.34 22.17
C VAL A 256 11.61 -2.45 21.28
N TYR A 257 12.48 -3.02 20.41
CA TYR A 257 12.11 -4.16 19.59
C TYR A 257 11.60 -5.33 20.45
N ASN A 258 12.36 -5.68 21.50
CA ASN A 258 12.02 -6.79 22.38
C ASN A 258 10.73 -6.52 23.19
N ASP A 259 10.52 -5.29 23.67
CA ASP A 259 9.28 -4.93 24.40
C ASP A 259 8.06 -5.10 23.49
N VAL A 260 8.07 -4.48 22.30
CA VAL A 260 6.93 -4.54 21.37
C VAL A 260 6.66 -5.98 20.90
N THR A 261 7.70 -6.71 20.47
CA THR A 261 7.51 -8.08 19.97
C THR A 261 7.05 -9.04 21.06
N SER A 262 7.58 -8.89 22.28
CA SER A 262 7.13 -9.68 23.44
C SER A 262 5.68 -9.38 23.81
N ARG A 263 5.26 -8.12 23.70
CA ARG A 263 3.87 -7.71 23.95
C ARG A 263 2.94 -8.33 22.91
N LEU A 264 3.24 -8.22 21.63
CA LEU A 264 2.47 -8.84 20.54
C LEU A 264 2.36 -10.37 20.75
N GLN A 265 3.48 -11.02 21.06
CA GLN A 265 3.50 -12.45 21.35
C GLN A 265 2.66 -12.80 22.59
N SER A 266 2.67 -11.95 23.63
CA SER A 266 1.85 -12.13 24.84
C SER A 266 0.34 -12.13 24.51
N TRP A 267 -0.12 -11.23 23.64
CA TRP A 267 -1.53 -11.19 23.25
C TRP A 267 -1.95 -12.45 22.50
N VAL A 268 -1.06 -13.00 21.67
CA VAL A 268 -1.33 -14.29 21.01
C VAL A 268 -1.35 -15.43 22.02
N LYS A 269 -0.41 -15.50 22.97
CA LYS A 269 -0.40 -16.51 24.06
C LYS A 269 -1.66 -16.45 24.91
N LYS A 270 -2.23 -15.26 25.12
CA LYS A 270 -3.49 -15.08 25.85
C LYS A 270 -4.73 -15.43 25.00
N GLY A 271 -4.56 -15.73 23.70
CA GLY A 271 -5.64 -16.00 22.75
C GLY A 271 -6.43 -14.74 22.36
N TRP A 272 -5.93 -13.55 22.67
CA TRP A 272 -6.56 -12.28 22.29
C TRP A 272 -6.30 -11.88 20.85
N VAL A 273 -5.20 -12.32 20.29
CA VAL A 273 -4.84 -12.16 18.87
C VAL A 273 -4.64 -13.52 18.24
N ASN A 274 -4.97 -13.68 16.98
CA ASN A 274 -4.78 -14.92 16.22
C ASN A 274 -3.29 -15.27 16.04
N SER A 275 -3.01 -16.56 15.87
CA SER A 275 -1.64 -17.10 15.71
C SER A 275 -1.31 -17.56 14.29
N GLY A 276 -2.10 -17.21 13.28
CA GLY A 276 -1.83 -17.60 11.89
C GLY A 276 -3.09 -17.54 11.05
N LEU A 277 -3.40 -16.34 10.56
CA LEU A 277 -4.47 -16.10 9.59
C LEU A 277 -3.88 -15.44 8.35
N ASP A 278 -4.34 -15.85 7.18
CA ASP A 278 -4.11 -15.12 5.96
C ASP A 278 -4.95 -13.81 5.93
N TYR A 279 -4.64 -12.96 4.98
CA TYR A 279 -5.25 -11.64 4.84
C TYR A 279 -6.78 -11.72 4.79
N ALA A 280 -7.31 -12.52 3.88
CA ALA A 280 -8.76 -12.65 3.68
C ALA A 280 -9.48 -13.26 4.90
N THR A 281 -8.84 -14.21 5.59
CA THR A 281 -9.40 -14.84 6.79
C THR A 281 -9.38 -13.87 7.98
N ALA A 282 -8.30 -13.10 8.17
CA ALA A 282 -8.19 -12.12 9.25
C ALA A 282 -9.28 -11.04 9.12
N GLU A 283 -9.47 -10.52 7.90
CA GLU A 283 -10.52 -9.59 7.53
C GLU A 283 -11.92 -10.18 7.79
N SER A 284 -12.19 -11.36 7.27
CA SER A 284 -13.46 -12.06 7.40
C SER A 284 -13.85 -12.30 8.86
N TYR A 285 -12.89 -12.53 9.75
CA TYR A 285 -13.19 -12.74 11.18
C TYR A 285 -13.86 -11.51 11.79
N MET A 286 -13.35 -10.32 11.53
CA MET A 286 -13.96 -9.08 12.00
C MET A 286 -15.31 -8.84 11.34
N PHE A 287 -15.41 -9.03 10.03
CA PHE A 287 -16.65 -8.80 9.28
C PHE A 287 -17.79 -9.75 9.68
N THR A 288 -17.47 -10.95 10.13
CA THR A 288 -18.47 -11.95 10.58
C THR A 288 -18.65 -12.00 12.09
N GLY A 289 -18.02 -11.10 12.85
CA GLY A 289 -18.12 -11.02 14.30
C GLY A 289 -17.37 -12.12 15.06
N LYS A 290 -16.45 -12.84 14.40
CA LYS A 290 -15.53 -13.80 15.05
C LYS A 290 -14.37 -13.10 15.76
N SER A 291 -14.11 -11.84 15.44
CA SER A 291 -13.29 -10.91 16.23
C SER A 291 -14.01 -9.56 16.33
N GLY A 292 -13.60 -8.73 17.30
CA GLY A 292 -14.17 -7.40 17.46
C GLY A 292 -13.33 -6.31 16.81
N LEU A 293 -12.02 -6.54 16.66
CA LEU A 293 -11.06 -5.59 16.12
C LEU A 293 -10.26 -6.21 14.97
N TYR A 294 -9.81 -5.36 14.05
CA TYR A 294 -8.92 -5.73 12.96
C TYR A 294 -7.92 -4.58 12.70
N LEU A 295 -6.63 -4.88 12.78
CA LEU A 295 -5.57 -3.92 12.47
C LEU A 295 -5.10 -4.13 11.03
N GLU A 296 -5.46 -3.21 10.16
CA GLU A 296 -5.05 -3.19 8.76
C GLU A 296 -5.16 -1.78 8.20
N GLY A 297 -4.81 -1.60 6.94
CA GLY A 297 -4.92 -0.33 6.28
C GLY A 297 -6.36 0.09 5.98
N GLU A 298 -6.58 1.37 5.91
CA GLU A 298 -7.89 1.95 5.64
C GLU A 298 -8.47 1.59 4.26
N TRP A 299 -7.63 1.09 3.34
CA TRP A 299 -8.06 0.62 2.01
C TRP A 299 -9.07 -0.53 2.04
N GLU A 300 -9.19 -1.24 3.17
CA GLU A 300 -10.19 -2.30 3.34
C GLU A 300 -11.62 -1.77 3.57
N ILE A 301 -11.79 -0.46 3.68
CA ILE A 301 -13.12 0.13 3.88
C ILE A 301 -14.11 -0.25 2.77
N THR A 302 -13.64 -0.38 1.53
CA THR A 302 -14.48 -0.75 0.39
C THR A 302 -14.98 -2.19 0.53
N THR A 303 -14.13 -3.11 0.97
CA THR A 303 -14.48 -4.50 1.27
C THR A 303 -15.47 -4.55 2.43
N ALA A 304 -15.18 -3.87 3.53
CA ALA A 304 -16.08 -3.79 4.70
C ALA A 304 -17.47 -3.26 4.33
N GLN A 305 -17.54 -2.19 3.54
CA GLN A 305 -18.81 -1.61 3.07
C GLN A 305 -19.61 -2.54 2.15
N SER A 306 -18.97 -3.49 1.48
CA SER A 306 -19.63 -4.48 0.62
C SER A 306 -20.33 -5.60 1.42
N VAL A 307 -19.99 -5.78 2.68
CA VAL A 307 -20.53 -6.86 3.53
C VAL A 307 -21.92 -6.49 4.04
N LYS A 308 -22.93 -7.19 3.53
CA LYS A 308 -24.33 -6.92 3.89
C LYS A 308 -24.60 -7.14 5.37
N GLY A 309 -25.09 -6.10 6.04
CA GLY A 309 -25.48 -6.14 7.46
C GLY A 309 -24.33 -5.90 8.43
N LEU A 310 -23.09 -5.77 7.98
CA LEU A 310 -21.99 -5.38 8.84
C LEU A 310 -22.17 -3.93 9.29
N LYS A 311 -22.13 -3.73 10.60
CA LYS A 311 -21.99 -2.42 11.23
C LYS A 311 -20.58 -2.32 11.79
N PHE A 312 -19.84 -1.31 11.33
CA PHE A 312 -18.45 -1.13 11.71
C PHE A 312 -18.06 0.35 11.77
N GLY A 313 -17.02 0.61 12.50
CA GLY A 313 -16.33 1.89 12.43
C GLY A 313 -14.83 1.70 12.33
N ILE A 314 -14.13 2.81 12.16
CA ILE A 314 -12.68 2.86 12.07
C ILE A 314 -12.19 3.99 12.98
N VAL A 315 -11.18 3.69 13.76
CA VAL A 315 -10.52 4.67 14.63
C VAL A 315 -9.00 4.64 14.42
N PRO A 316 -8.28 5.71 14.78
CA PRO A 316 -6.83 5.65 14.87
C PRO A 316 -6.36 4.48 15.72
N VAL A 317 -5.20 3.88 15.38
CA VAL A 317 -4.58 2.91 16.29
C VAL A 317 -4.31 3.59 17.64
N PRO A 318 -4.72 3.00 18.75
CA PRO A 318 -4.54 3.59 20.08
C PRO A 318 -3.07 3.85 20.40
N THR A 319 -2.81 4.93 21.12
CA THR A 319 -1.49 5.20 21.67
C THR A 319 -1.32 4.37 22.94
N LEU A 320 -0.49 3.34 22.84
CA LEU A 320 -0.27 2.38 23.94
C LEU A 320 1.01 2.66 24.73
N TRP A 321 1.94 3.41 24.14
CA TRP A 321 3.20 3.83 24.75
C TRP A 321 3.25 5.37 24.86
N ASP A 322 4.39 5.99 24.60
CA ASP A 322 4.69 7.36 24.95
C ASP A 322 4.05 8.41 24.04
N ARG A 323 3.87 8.09 22.76
CA ARG A 323 3.42 9.06 21.74
C ARG A 323 2.56 8.43 20.66
N ALA A 324 1.70 9.23 20.07
CA ALA A 324 0.96 8.80 18.89
C ALA A 324 1.93 8.59 17.71
N ALA A 325 1.90 7.40 17.13
CA ALA A 325 2.60 7.05 15.91
C ALA A 325 1.84 5.93 15.22
N THR A 326 1.78 5.98 13.90
CA THR A 326 1.12 4.97 13.08
C THR A 326 1.87 4.80 11.79
N GLN A 327 2.21 3.55 11.45
CA GLN A 327 2.81 3.26 10.15
C GLN A 327 1.87 3.74 9.04
N ALA A 328 2.43 4.45 8.09
CA ALA A 328 1.73 4.95 6.92
C ALA A 328 2.69 5.02 5.73
N ASP A 329 2.11 5.08 4.55
CA ASP A 329 2.81 5.52 3.35
C ASP A 329 1.95 6.57 2.62
N SER A 330 2.36 6.99 1.45
CA SER A 330 1.62 7.90 0.58
C SER A 330 1.73 7.41 -0.85
N HIS A 331 0.62 7.22 -1.52
CA HIS A 331 0.65 7.09 -2.96
C HIS A 331 1.00 8.43 -3.58
N THR A 332 1.94 8.41 -4.48
CA THR A 332 2.46 9.62 -5.14
C THR A 332 2.51 9.43 -6.64
N PHE A 333 2.37 10.52 -7.38
CA PHE A 333 2.65 10.54 -8.80
C PHE A 333 4.11 10.93 -9.02
N VAL A 334 4.82 10.11 -9.79
CA VAL A 334 6.22 10.33 -10.17
C VAL A 334 6.35 10.45 -11.68
N LEU A 335 7.39 11.14 -12.13
CA LEU A 335 7.76 11.24 -13.54
C LEU A 335 9.00 10.36 -13.80
N PRO A 336 8.85 9.12 -14.30
CA PRO A 336 9.98 8.30 -14.68
C PRO A 336 10.83 9.01 -15.74
N ARG A 337 12.15 8.93 -15.61
CA ARG A 337 13.10 9.65 -16.47
C ARG A 337 12.96 9.22 -17.93
N LYS A 338 12.72 10.18 -18.81
CA LYS A 338 12.74 10.04 -20.27
C LYS A 338 12.87 11.42 -20.92
N ASP A 339 13.24 11.44 -22.20
CA ASP A 339 13.17 12.68 -22.96
C ASP A 339 11.71 13.08 -23.19
N ARG A 340 11.32 14.26 -22.69
CA ARG A 340 9.98 14.84 -22.83
C ARG A 340 10.04 16.17 -23.52
N THR A 341 9.09 16.41 -24.44
CA THR A 341 8.84 17.77 -24.91
C THR A 341 8.14 18.58 -23.81
N PRO A 342 8.19 19.93 -23.86
CA PRO A 342 7.42 20.76 -22.94
C PRO A 342 5.93 20.43 -22.92
N GLU A 343 5.34 20.09 -24.06
CA GLU A 343 3.93 19.73 -24.19
C GLU A 343 3.63 18.40 -23.48
N GLN A 344 4.49 17.38 -23.64
CA GLN A 344 4.35 16.11 -22.91
C GLN A 344 4.48 16.29 -21.42
N ARG A 345 5.40 17.15 -20.97
CA ARG A 345 5.57 17.48 -19.56
C ARG A 345 4.33 18.16 -19.00
N LYS A 346 3.81 19.16 -19.71
CA LYS A 346 2.57 19.84 -19.34
C LYS A 346 1.38 18.89 -19.29
N GLN A 347 1.29 17.95 -20.23
CA GLN A 347 0.23 16.93 -20.24
C GLN A 347 0.31 16.01 -19.01
N ALA A 348 1.52 15.58 -18.62
CA ALA A 348 1.72 14.80 -17.40
C ALA A 348 1.25 15.58 -16.15
N MET A 349 1.58 16.86 -16.05
CA MET A 349 1.15 17.72 -14.95
C MET A 349 -0.37 17.95 -14.95
N LEU A 350 -1.00 18.11 -16.11
CA LEU A 350 -2.48 18.19 -16.23
C LEU A 350 -3.16 16.89 -15.78
N PHE A 351 -2.57 15.74 -16.08
CA PHE A 351 -3.08 14.47 -15.58
C PHE A 351 -3.00 14.42 -14.05
N ILE A 352 -1.84 14.74 -13.46
CA ILE A 352 -1.65 14.79 -12.00
C ILE A 352 -2.68 15.74 -11.37
N ARG A 353 -2.84 16.94 -11.92
CA ARG A 353 -3.85 17.91 -11.45
C ARG A 353 -5.27 17.34 -11.51
N SER A 354 -5.60 16.62 -12.59
CA SER A 354 -6.91 15.99 -12.72
C SER A 354 -7.16 14.92 -11.66
N MET A 355 -6.15 14.10 -11.37
CA MET A 355 -6.23 13.08 -10.30
C MET A 355 -6.42 13.73 -8.93
N LEU A 356 -5.67 14.79 -8.61
CA LEU A 356 -5.80 15.53 -7.36
C LEU A 356 -7.20 16.14 -7.19
N ASN A 357 -7.77 16.72 -8.24
CA ASN A 357 -9.13 17.27 -8.20
C ASN A 357 -10.19 16.20 -7.93
N GLN A 358 -9.92 14.95 -8.27
CA GLN A 358 -10.79 13.79 -8.06
C GLN A 358 -10.46 12.99 -6.79
N SER A 359 -9.52 13.48 -5.95
CA SER A 359 -9.07 12.73 -4.75
C SER A 359 -10.17 12.52 -3.70
N LEU A 360 -11.34 13.17 -3.81
CA LEU A 360 -12.51 12.78 -3.03
C LEU A 360 -13.04 11.37 -3.42
N THR A 361 -12.95 10.99 -4.70
CA THR A 361 -13.28 9.64 -5.15
C THR A 361 -12.30 8.62 -4.55
N TRP A 362 -11.02 8.98 -4.50
CA TRP A 362 -9.97 8.22 -3.84
C TRP A 362 -10.24 8.06 -2.33
N ALA A 363 -10.55 9.17 -1.65
CA ALA A 363 -10.88 9.21 -0.23
C ALA A 363 -12.08 8.33 0.17
N LYS A 364 -13.04 8.10 -0.72
CA LYS A 364 -14.12 7.14 -0.48
C LYS A 364 -13.62 5.70 -0.31
N GLY A 365 -12.43 5.39 -0.83
CA GLY A 365 -11.72 4.13 -0.63
C GLY A 365 -10.97 4.03 0.71
N GLY A 366 -11.01 5.08 1.55
CA GLY A 366 -10.33 5.09 2.86
C GLY A 366 -9.25 6.15 2.99
N HIS A 367 -8.58 6.46 1.91
CA HIS A 367 -7.37 7.27 1.86
C HIS A 367 -7.57 8.70 2.37
N ILE A 368 -6.62 9.22 3.13
CA ILE A 368 -6.61 10.61 3.62
C ILE A 368 -6.03 11.50 2.52
N PRO A 369 -6.80 12.43 1.89
CA PRO A 369 -6.28 13.23 0.79
C PRO A 369 -5.09 14.10 1.22
N ALA A 370 -3.97 14.01 0.47
CA ALA A 370 -2.85 14.92 0.66
C ALA A 370 -3.15 16.32 0.09
N TYR A 371 -4.03 16.40 -0.92
CA TYR A 371 -4.43 17.64 -1.55
C TYR A 371 -5.41 18.42 -0.67
N GLN A 372 -4.95 19.53 -0.06
CA GLN A 372 -5.66 20.31 0.96
C GLN A 372 -7.03 20.87 0.51
N PRO A 373 -7.23 21.34 -0.75
CA PRO A 373 -8.55 21.76 -1.18
C PRO A 373 -9.62 20.67 -1.03
N VAL A 374 -9.27 19.40 -1.23
CA VAL A 374 -10.19 18.28 -1.00
C VAL A 374 -10.22 17.89 0.48
N ALA A 375 -9.08 17.78 1.16
CA ALA A 375 -9.01 17.41 2.58
C ALA A 375 -9.81 18.38 3.48
N ARG A 376 -9.83 19.66 3.14
CA ARG A 376 -10.57 20.70 3.88
C ARG A 376 -12.02 20.88 3.43
N SER A 377 -12.45 20.22 2.36
CA SER A 377 -13.80 20.37 1.82
C SER A 377 -14.88 19.86 2.78
N ALA A 378 -16.07 20.44 2.70
CA ALA A 378 -17.23 19.97 3.46
C ALA A 378 -17.58 18.51 3.08
N ALA A 379 -17.38 18.15 1.81
CA ALA A 379 -17.65 16.79 1.32
C ALA A 379 -16.75 15.74 1.98
N TYR A 380 -15.44 16.00 2.13
CA TYR A 380 -14.55 15.08 2.84
C TYR A 380 -14.85 15.03 4.34
N LYS A 381 -15.09 16.17 4.98
CA LYS A 381 -15.43 16.22 6.41
C LYS A 381 -16.72 15.46 6.75
N ALA A 382 -17.66 15.41 5.82
CA ALA A 382 -18.91 14.66 5.96
C ALA A 382 -18.73 13.16 5.64
N LEU A 383 -17.62 12.74 5.04
CA LEU A 383 -17.37 11.37 4.65
C LEU A 383 -16.95 10.53 5.87
N LYS A 384 -17.82 9.61 6.28
CA LYS A 384 -17.62 8.75 7.45
C LYS A 384 -17.49 7.28 7.04
N PRO A 385 -16.63 6.52 7.73
CA PRO A 385 -15.73 6.89 8.83
C PRO A 385 -14.41 7.56 8.39
N GLN A 386 -14.16 7.82 7.10
CA GLN A 386 -12.89 8.26 6.55
C GLN A 386 -12.34 9.53 7.22
N SER A 387 -13.19 10.50 7.50
CA SER A 387 -12.76 11.75 8.17
C SER A 387 -12.50 11.59 9.68
N ASP A 388 -12.95 10.48 10.31
CA ASP A 388 -12.80 10.27 11.75
C ASP A 388 -11.36 9.94 12.15
N TYR A 389 -10.62 9.28 11.26
CA TYR A 389 -9.20 8.96 11.47
C TYR A 389 -8.23 9.88 10.70
N ALA A 390 -8.70 10.92 10.06
CA ALA A 390 -7.86 11.83 9.26
C ALA A 390 -6.68 12.45 10.03
N SER A 391 -6.81 12.59 11.35
CA SER A 391 -5.74 13.10 12.23
C SER A 391 -4.49 12.22 12.24
N VAL A 392 -4.60 10.94 11.88
CA VAL A 392 -3.47 10.00 11.82
C VAL A 392 -2.38 10.49 10.85
N ALA A 393 -2.75 11.22 9.79
CA ALA A 393 -1.78 11.81 8.86
C ALA A 393 -0.72 12.68 9.54
N SER A 394 -1.02 13.28 10.71
CA SER A 394 -0.07 14.09 11.47
C SER A 394 0.94 13.26 12.29
N SER A 395 0.57 12.03 12.66
CA SER A 395 1.41 11.08 13.41
C SER A 395 1.92 9.92 12.53
N ALA A 396 1.78 10.05 11.22
CA ALA A 396 2.26 9.07 10.27
C ALA A 396 3.78 8.87 10.38
N VAL A 397 4.23 7.62 10.41
CA VAL A 397 5.64 7.23 10.33
C VAL A 397 5.85 6.39 9.09
N TYR A 398 6.80 6.82 8.27
CA TYR A 398 7.19 6.15 7.04
C TYR A 398 8.32 5.15 7.31
N ASP A 399 8.50 4.19 6.40
CA ASP A 399 9.66 3.30 6.44
C ASP A 399 10.95 4.09 6.20
N ASP A 400 12.04 3.64 6.82
CA ASP A 400 13.34 4.26 6.64
C ASP A 400 13.87 4.11 5.21
N PRO A 401 14.57 5.12 4.68
CA PRO A 401 15.10 5.07 3.33
C PRO A 401 16.16 3.99 3.15
N ALA A 402 15.97 3.11 2.16
CA ALA A 402 16.96 2.14 1.71
C ALA A 402 16.64 1.72 0.27
N TRP A 403 17.65 1.40 -0.54
CA TRP A 403 17.42 0.95 -1.92
C TRP A 403 16.60 -0.35 -1.99
N TYR A 404 16.61 -1.15 -0.94
CA TYR A 404 15.85 -2.38 -0.76
C TYR A 404 14.65 -2.23 0.20
N GLY A 405 14.33 -0.98 0.62
CA GLY A 405 13.31 -0.62 1.61
C GLY A 405 11.99 -0.11 1.00
N GLY A 406 11.04 0.20 1.87
CA GLY A 406 9.72 0.74 1.56
C GLY A 406 8.65 -0.31 1.29
N SER A 407 7.44 0.13 1.01
CA SER A 407 6.26 -0.72 0.81
C SER A 407 6.48 -1.81 -0.25
N GLY A 408 6.16 -3.06 0.11
CA GLY A 408 6.30 -4.24 -0.75
C GLY A 408 7.73 -4.56 -1.14
N SER A 409 8.70 -4.14 -0.33
CA SER A 409 10.14 -4.28 -0.59
C SER A 409 10.72 -5.59 -0.07
N THR A 410 11.99 -5.80 -0.40
CA THR A 410 12.77 -6.90 0.16
C THR A 410 12.96 -6.77 1.67
N PHE A 411 13.16 -5.54 2.17
CA PHE A 411 13.24 -5.24 3.61
C PHE A 411 11.94 -5.63 4.32
N GLU A 412 10.79 -5.13 3.85
CA GLU A 412 9.49 -5.46 4.43
C GLU A 412 9.25 -6.98 4.45
N ASN A 413 9.60 -7.66 3.35
CA ASN A 413 9.45 -9.12 3.25
C ASN A 413 10.32 -9.86 4.26
N ILE A 414 11.59 -9.48 4.41
CA ILE A 414 12.52 -10.13 5.36
C ILE A 414 12.07 -9.90 6.80
N VAL A 415 11.87 -8.64 7.18
CA VAL A 415 11.56 -8.28 8.56
C VAL A 415 10.16 -8.77 8.94
N GLY A 416 9.18 -8.53 8.09
CA GLY A 416 7.80 -8.95 8.32
C GLY A 416 7.64 -10.46 8.44
N ALA A 417 8.39 -11.26 7.65
CA ALA A 417 8.38 -12.71 7.78
C ALA A 417 8.83 -13.17 9.18
N GLN A 418 9.90 -12.59 9.73
CA GLN A 418 10.38 -12.95 11.07
C GLN A 418 9.42 -12.49 12.16
N LEU A 419 8.86 -11.30 12.03
CA LEU A 419 7.82 -10.78 12.95
C LEU A 419 6.56 -11.65 12.91
N GLY A 420 6.15 -12.12 11.73
CA GLY A 420 5.06 -13.07 11.57
C GLY A 420 5.31 -14.37 12.34
N LEU A 421 6.52 -14.92 12.28
CA LEU A 421 6.89 -16.12 13.05
C LEU A 421 6.81 -15.90 14.56
N VAL A 422 7.19 -14.71 15.06
CA VAL A 422 6.99 -14.34 16.48
C VAL A 422 5.50 -14.33 16.84
N GLN A 423 4.67 -13.72 15.99
CA GLN A 423 3.21 -13.65 16.19
C GLN A 423 2.53 -15.02 16.04
N GLN A 424 3.14 -15.96 15.32
CA GLN A 424 2.69 -17.35 15.24
C GLN A 424 3.18 -18.22 16.40
N LEU A 425 3.92 -17.67 17.36
CA LEU A 425 4.60 -18.40 18.45
C LEU A 425 5.63 -19.42 17.97
N SER A 426 6.10 -19.31 16.72
CA SER A 426 7.06 -20.22 16.09
C SER A 426 8.50 -19.79 16.34
N LEU A 427 8.74 -18.56 16.74
CA LEU A 427 10.07 -18.01 16.97
C LEU A 427 10.06 -17.09 18.21
N SER A 428 11.18 -17.04 18.95
CA SER A 428 11.33 -16.04 20.01
C SER A 428 11.65 -14.67 19.42
N PRO A 429 11.31 -13.55 20.12
CA PRO A 429 11.71 -12.22 19.69
C PRO A 429 13.22 -12.08 19.39
N GLN A 430 14.05 -12.67 20.24
CA GLN A 430 15.51 -12.63 20.12
C GLN A 430 16.02 -13.38 18.89
N ASP A 431 15.50 -14.62 18.65
CA ASP A 431 15.88 -15.40 17.49
C ASP A 431 15.40 -14.73 16.20
N ALA A 432 14.22 -14.10 16.21
CA ALA A 432 13.71 -13.32 15.08
C ALA A 432 14.63 -12.15 14.76
N LEU A 433 15.10 -11.40 15.78
CA LEU A 433 16.01 -10.29 15.56
C LEU A 433 17.38 -10.78 15.00
N GLN A 434 17.89 -11.90 15.49
CA GLN A 434 19.13 -12.49 14.94
C GLN A 434 18.93 -12.92 13.47
N ALA A 435 17.79 -13.54 13.14
CA ALA A 435 17.46 -13.90 11.76
C ALA A 435 17.35 -12.66 10.86
N ILE A 436 16.72 -11.58 11.33
CA ILE A 436 16.64 -10.29 10.62
C ILE A 436 18.05 -9.76 10.36
N LYS A 437 18.91 -9.66 11.39
CA LYS A 437 20.30 -9.20 11.26
C LYS A 437 21.07 -10.01 10.22
N SER A 438 20.97 -11.33 10.30
CA SER A 438 21.63 -12.25 9.38
C SER A 438 21.17 -12.06 7.94
N GLN A 439 19.85 -12.00 7.70
CA GLN A 439 19.31 -11.89 6.35
C GLN A 439 19.53 -10.49 5.74
N LEU A 440 19.50 -9.43 6.55
CA LEU A 440 19.77 -8.07 6.10
C LEU A 440 21.26 -7.83 5.85
N SER A 441 22.17 -8.63 6.40
CA SER A 441 23.61 -8.42 6.30
C SER A 441 24.13 -8.29 4.86
N VAL A 442 23.53 -9.01 3.92
CA VAL A 442 23.86 -8.91 2.48
C VAL A 442 23.52 -7.52 1.94
N TYR A 443 22.35 -7.00 2.29
CA TYR A 443 21.88 -5.69 1.80
C TYR A 443 22.58 -4.52 2.44
N LEU A 444 22.88 -4.61 3.76
CA LEU A 444 23.65 -3.60 4.49
C LEU A 444 25.04 -3.38 3.89
N ASN A 445 25.66 -4.44 3.36
CA ASN A 445 27.01 -4.42 2.80
C ASN A 445 27.06 -4.28 1.28
N THR A 446 25.90 -4.21 0.61
CA THR A 446 25.83 -4.09 -0.86
C THR A 446 25.44 -2.66 -1.24
N PRO A 447 26.26 -1.97 -2.04
CA PRO A 447 25.88 -0.68 -2.59
C PRO A 447 24.58 -0.78 -3.40
N SER A 448 23.85 0.35 -3.48
CA SER A 448 22.68 0.40 -4.39
C SER A 448 23.10 -0.04 -5.79
N PRO A 449 22.33 -0.93 -6.44
CA PRO A 449 22.60 -1.36 -7.82
C PRO A 449 22.24 -0.29 -8.88
N LEU A 450 21.69 0.84 -8.44
CA LEU A 450 21.23 1.96 -9.29
C LEU A 450 22.05 3.22 -9.03
#